data_712fa09012e90b7589db5835965bb76f
#
_entry.id   712fa09012e90b7589db5835965bb76f
#
_cell.length_a   1.000
_cell.length_b   1.000
_cell.length_c   1.000
_cell.angle_alpha   90.00
_cell.angle_beta   90.00
_cell.angle_gamma   90.00
#
_symmetry.space_group_name_H-M   'P 1'
#
loop_
_entity.id
_entity.type
_entity.pdbx_description
1 polymer ?
#
loop_
_entity_poly.entity_id
_entity_poly.type
_entity_poly.pdbx_seq_one_letter_code
_entity_poly.pdbx_strand_id
1 'polypeptide(L)'
;MRKLIYLSTLLLLFVLPMMAQHPLFPTPAKVQNGKGSFVIGKNLQVQGNGGYADKLAAGLQTELKEAGLQSSPASGTIRLELTNDCKMADEAYTLVVEPNSILLQASSEAGLFYAKEALLQLSRFGKGNVRACKIQDQPRYGWRGFMLDESRHFFGKEKVKQYLDIMASLRLNVFHWHLTDEPGWRIEIKR
;
A
#
# COMPACT_ATOMS: atom_id res chain seq x y z
N MET A 1 38.27 9.35 38.32
CA MET A 1 38.23 8.64 37.04
C MET A 1 37.26 7.44 37.04
N ARG A 2 37.19 6.56 38.06
CA ARG A 2 36.24 5.43 38.07
C ARG A 2 34.75 5.79 38.05
N LYS A 3 34.32 6.90 38.66
CA LYS A 3 32.92 7.35 38.67
C LYS A 3 32.41 7.89 37.30
N LEU A 4 33.30 8.42 36.44
CA LEU A 4 32.94 8.86 35.09
C LEU A 4 32.69 7.67 34.13
N ILE A 5 33.39 6.54 34.35
CA ILE A 5 33.24 5.34 33.51
C ILE A 5 31.86 4.70 33.73
N TYR A 6 31.36 4.70 34.97
CA TYR A 6 30.01 4.19 35.26
C TYR A 6 28.88 5.04 34.72
N LEU A 7 29.08 6.34 34.59
CA LEU A 7 28.08 7.25 34.02
C LEU A 7 27.98 7.08 32.50
N SER A 8 29.09 6.85 31.79
CA SER A 8 29.10 6.61 30.35
C SER A 8 28.54 5.23 29.98
N THR A 9 28.75 4.20 30.82
CA THR A 9 28.16 2.86 30.62
C THR A 9 26.65 2.86 30.88
N LEU A 10 26.14 3.67 31.80
CA LEU A 10 24.71 3.79 32.04
C LEU A 10 23.97 4.52 30.92
N LEU A 11 24.64 5.45 30.23
CA LEU A 11 24.07 6.18 29.08
C LEU A 11 23.96 5.30 27.81
N LEU A 12 24.83 4.28 27.65
CA LEU A 12 24.76 3.32 26.56
C LEU A 12 23.63 2.29 26.69
N LEU A 13 23.09 2.08 27.88
CA LEU A 13 22.00 1.13 28.16
C LEU A 13 20.60 1.73 27.84
N PHE A 14 20.51 3.02 27.54
CA PHE A 14 19.28 3.71 27.12
C PHE A 14 19.15 3.88 25.60
N VAL A 15 19.83 3.08 24.79
CA VAL A 15 19.41 2.86 23.41
C VAL A 15 18.14 2.02 23.47
N LEU A 16 17.01 2.69 23.73
CA LEU A 16 15.69 2.12 23.48
C LEU A 16 15.75 1.51 22.07
N PRO A 17 15.36 0.23 21.89
CA PRO A 17 15.19 -0.29 20.56
C PRO A 17 14.25 0.69 19.84
N MET A 18 14.79 1.43 18.89
CA MET A 18 13.97 2.21 17.97
C MET A 18 13.05 1.16 17.34
N MET A 19 11.82 1.10 17.84
CA MET A 19 10.79 0.24 17.26
C MET A 19 10.85 0.49 15.77
N ALA A 20 11.33 -0.46 15.00
CA ALA A 20 11.44 -0.33 13.56
C ALA A 20 10.05 0.09 13.07
N GLN A 21 9.92 1.36 12.66
CA GLN A 21 8.66 1.86 12.15
C GLN A 21 8.23 0.93 11.02
N HIS A 22 6.98 0.54 11.06
CA HIS A 22 6.42 -0.31 10.01
C HIS A 22 6.62 0.42 8.65
N PRO A 23 7.10 -0.28 7.60
CA PRO A 23 7.51 0.38 6.34
C PRO A 23 6.35 0.94 5.50
N LEU A 24 5.12 0.88 6.01
CA LEU A 24 3.95 1.43 5.30
C LEU A 24 3.83 2.94 5.52
N PHE A 25 3.58 3.63 4.43
CA PHE A 25 3.20 5.03 4.43
C PHE A 25 1.94 5.24 3.55
N PRO A 26 0.89 5.90 4.06
CA PRO A 26 0.68 6.37 5.44
C PRO A 26 0.74 5.25 6.48
N THR A 27 1.11 5.62 7.73
CA THR A 27 1.19 4.65 8.83
C THR A 27 -0.18 4.06 9.14
N PRO A 28 -0.32 2.73 9.19
CA PRO A 28 -1.60 2.08 9.47
C PRO A 28 -2.10 2.36 10.89
N ALA A 29 -3.43 2.32 11.07
CA ALA A 29 -4.07 2.52 12.37
C ALA A 29 -3.66 1.47 13.41
N LYS A 30 -3.49 0.21 12.98
CA LYS A 30 -3.09 -0.89 13.88
C LYS A 30 -2.24 -1.91 13.14
N VAL A 31 -1.11 -2.28 13.76
CA VAL A 31 -0.21 -3.34 13.29
C VAL A 31 0.09 -4.30 14.42
N GLN A 32 -0.02 -5.58 14.14
CA GLN A 32 0.38 -6.68 15.03
C GLN A 32 1.43 -7.52 14.29
N ASN A 33 2.63 -7.59 14.83
CA ASN A 33 3.71 -8.40 14.23
C ASN A 33 3.46 -9.88 14.50
N GLY A 34 3.65 -10.71 13.47
CA GLY A 34 3.65 -12.17 13.53
C GLY A 34 5.05 -12.76 13.52
N LYS A 35 5.13 -14.09 13.49
CA LYS A 35 6.39 -14.82 13.38
C LYS A 35 6.59 -15.33 11.95
N GLY A 36 7.80 -15.18 11.40
CA GLY A 36 8.15 -15.61 10.06
C GLY A 36 7.86 -14.57 9.00
N SER A 37 7.84 -14.99 7.74
CA SER A 37 7.59 -14.13 6.57
C SER A 37 7.05 -14.92 5.40
N PHE A 38 6.31 -14.26 4.54
CA PHE A 38 5.84 -14.75 3.25
C PHE A 38 6.83 -14.37 2.15
N VAL A 39 7.24 -15.35 1.34
CA VAL A 39 8.13 -15.11 0.21
C VAL A 39 7.33 -15.16 -1.08
N ILE A 40 7.33 -14.03 -1.81
CA ILE A 40 6.69 -13.93 -3.12
C ILE A 40 7.54 -14.70 -4.14
N GLY A 41 7.01 -15.81 -4.62
CA GLY A 41 7.74 -16.71 -5.51
C GLY A 41 7.09 -16.86 -6.88
N LYS A 42 7.75 -17.62 -7.78
CA LYS A 42 7.28 -17.89 -9.14
C LYS A 42 5.98 -18.69 -9.18
N ASN A 43 5.74 -19.52 -8.17
CA ASN A 43 4.55 -20.38 -8.07
C ASN A 43 3.46 -19.74 -7.21
N LEU A 44 3.43 -18.41 -7.14
CA LEU A 44 2.42 -17.67 -6.41
C LEU A 44 1.05 -17.81 -7.09
N GLN A 45 0.03 -18.11 -6.29
CA GLN A 45 -1.37 -18.06 -6.70
C GLN A 45 -2.02 -16.80 -6.10
N VAL A 46 -2.64 -15.97 -6.94
CA VAL A 46 -3.39 -14.80 -6.52
C VAL A 46 -4.83 -14.97 -6.95
N GLN A 47 -5.77 -14.91 -6.00
CA GLN A 47 -7.18 -15.26 -6.22
C GLN A 47 -8.08 -14.20 -5.57
N GLY A 48 -9.17 -13.85 -6.25
CA GLY A 48 -10.27 -13.08 -5.70
C GLY A 48 -11.42 -14.00 -5.27
N ASN A 49 -12.45 -13.43 -4.66
CA ASN A 49 -13.71 -14.11 -4.34
C ASN A 49 -14.87 -13.70 -5.26
N GLY A 50 -14.54 -13.31 -6.50
CA GLY A 50 -15.47 -12.92 -7.55
C GLY A 50 -15.44 -11.43 -7.91
N GLY A 51 -15.97 -11.08 -9.08
CA GLY A 51 -16.20 -9.70 -9.52
C GLY A 51 -14.97 -8.79 -9.51
N TYR A 52 -15.02 -7.72 -8.72
CA TYR A 52 -13.92 -6.77 -8.58
C TYR A 52 -12.66 -7.40 -7.96
N ALA A 53 -12.84 -8.28 -6.97
CA ALA A 53 -11.70 -8.94 -6.31
C ALA A 53 -10.88 -9.79 -7.28
N ASP A 54 -11.50 -10.47 -8.25
CA ASP A 54 -10.79 -11.23 -9.29
C ASP A 54 -10.01 -10.31 -10.22
N LYS A 55 -10.60 -9.18 -10.63
CA LYS A 55 -9.90 -8.17 -11.46
C LYS A 55 -8.68 -7.61 -10.73
N LEU A 56 -8.85 -7.29 -9.44
CA LEU A 56 -7.78 -6.75 -8.61
C LEU A 56 -6.67 -7.79 -8.37
N ALA A 57 -7.03 -9.06 -8.21
CA ALA A 57 -6.09 -10.17 -8.06
C ALA A 57 -5.23 -10.36 -9.32
N ALA A 58 -5.84 -10.31 -10.50
CA ALA A 58 -5.12 -10.39 -11.77
C ALA A 58 -4.15 -9.19 -11.95
N GLY A 59 -4.59 -7.97 -11.60
CA GLY A 59 -3.74 -6.78 -11.57
C GLY A 59 -2.54 -6.94 -10.63
N LEU A 60 -2.79 -7.37 -9.40
CA LEU A 60 -1.74 -7.60 -8.40
C LEU A 60 -0.70 -8.63 -8.88
N GLN A 61 -1.14 -9.73 -9.48
CA GLN A 61 -0.25 -10.74 -10.06
C GLN A 61 0.69 -10.13 -11.10
N THR A 62 0.16 -9.27 -11.98
CA THR A 62 0.93 -8.57 -13.00
C THR A 62 1.93 -7.59 -12.39
N GLU A 63 1.48 -6.75 -11.46
CA GLU A 63 2.31 -5.75 -10.78
C GLU A 63 3.48 -6.38 -10.00
N LEU A 64 3.24 -7.51 -9.31
CA LEU A 64 4.30 -8.25 -8.61
C LEU A 64 5.35 -8.83 -9.57
N LYS A 65 4.90 -9.31 -10.74
CA LYS A 65 5.79 -9.83 -11.78
C LYS A 65 6.62 -8.72 -12.43
N GLU A 66 5.99 -7.62 -12.83
CA GLU A 66 6.66 -6.46 -13.44
C GLU A 66 7.66 -5.81 -12.49
N ALA A 67 7.35 -5.78 -11.19
CA ALA A 67 8.28 -5.31 -10.16
C ALA A 67 9.47 -6.26 -9.91
N GLY A 68 9.56 -7.42 -10.59
CA GLY A 68 10.64 -8.39 -10.41
C GLY A 68 10.64 -9.11 -9.06
N LEU A 69 9.52 -9.09 -8.34
CA LEU A 69 9.43 -9.63 -6.98
C LEU A 69 9.24 -11.16 -6.95
N GLN A 70 8.93 -11.78 -8.06
CA GLN A 70 8.71 -13.24 -8.21
C GLN A 70 9.98 -13.98 -8.61
N SER A 71 11.10 -13.71 -7.95
CA SER A 71 12.38 -14.34 -8.30
C SER A 71 12.63 -15.70 -7.62
N SER A 72 12.01 -15.93 -6.46
CA SER A 72 12.16 -17.16 -5.67
C SER A 72 11.36 -18.34 -6.26
N PRO A 73 11.81 -19.60 -6.08
CA PRO A 73 11.01 -20.78 -6.38
C PRO A 73 9.86 -21.04 -5.38
N ALA A 74 9.70 -20.19 -4.36
CA ALA A 74 8.67 -20.34 -3.33
C ALA A 74 7.26 -20.40 -3.94
N SER A 75 6.37 -21.08 -3.26
CA SER A 75 4.93 -21.14 -3.53
C SER A 75 4.16 -20.52 -2.38
N GLY A 76 2.96 -20.01 -2.67
CA GLY A 76 2.08 -19.45 -1.66
C GLY A 76 0.79 -18.92 -2.30
N THR A 77 -0.15 -18.54 -1.46
CA THR A 77 -1.45 -18.04 -1.93
C THR A 77 -1.72 -16.65 -1.38
N ILE A 78 -2.15 -15.74 -2.24
CA ILE A 78 -2.71 -14.44 -1.87
C ILE A 78 -4.20 -14.45 -2.21
N ARG A 79 -5.04 -14.16 -1.25
CA ARG A 79 -6.49 -14.07 -1.43
C ARG A 79 -6.97 -12.65 -1.18
N LEU A 80 -7.83 -12.19 -2.09
CA LEU A 80 -8.51 -10.91 -2.02
C LEU A 80 -10.00 -11.16 -1.86
N GLU A 81 -10.58 -10.66 -0.78
CA GLU A 81 -11.97 -10.95 -0.42
C GLU A 81 -12.76 -9.67 -0.13
N LEU A 82 -13.83 -9.46 -0.88
CA LEU A 82 -14.89 -8.55 -0.50
C LEU A 82 -15.83 -9.27 0.45
N THR A 83 -16.07 -8.69 1.62
CA THR A 83 -16.93 -9.24 2.67
C THR A 83 -18.16 -8.38 2.85
N ASN A 84 -19.25 -9.00 3.32
CA ASN A 84 -20.48 -8.29 3.68
C ASN A 84 -20.47 -7.81 5.15
N ASP A 85 -19.26 -7.56 5.72
CA ASP A 85 -19.16 -7.09 7.11
C ASP A 85 -19.53 -5.61 7.21
N CYS A 86 -20.78 -5.36 7.58
CA CYS A 86 -21.31 -4.00 7.77
C CYS A 86 -20.66 -3.20 8.91
N LYS A 87 -19.78 -3.81 9.71
CA LYS A 87 -19.03 -3.12 10.76
C LYS A 87 -17.74 -2.49 10.25
N MET A 88 -17.26 -2.87 9.07
CA MET A 88 -16.11 -2.23 8.45
C MET A 88 -16.52 -0.91 7.80
N ALA A 89 -15.74 0.15 8.04
CA ALA A 89 -15.92 1.41 7.33
C ALA A 89 -15.58 1.23 5.83
N ASP A 90 -16.12 2.10 5.00
CA ASP A 90 -16.13 1.97 3.54
C ASP A 90 -14.73 1.84 2.91
N GLU A 91 -13.73 2.54 3.45
CA GLU A 91 -12.35 2.48 2.97
C GLU A 91 -11.42 1.67 3.90
N ALA A 92 -12.00 0.95 4.89
CA ALA A 92 -11.24 0.13 5.81
C ALA A 92 -10.83 -1.20 5.19
N TYR A 93 -9.70 -1.73 5.65
CA TYR A 93 -9.23 -3.05 5.24
C TYR A 93 -8.52 -3.80 6.37
N THR A 94 -8.44 -5.11 6.21
CA THR A 94 -7.57 -6.00 6.97
C THR A 94 -6.60 -6.70 6.03
N LEU A 95 -5.32 -6.69 6.36
CA LEU A 95 -4.26 -7.44 5.68
C LEU A 95 -3.61 -8.38 6.68
N VAL A 96 -3.66 -9.68 6.40
CA VAL A 96 -3.02 -10.72 7.23
C VAL A 96 -1.94 -11.39 6.39
N VAL A 97 -0.72 -11.36 6.88
CA VAL A 97 0.44 -12.02 6.27
C VAL A 97 0.88 -13.17 7.17
N GLU A 98 0.82 -14.36 6.67
CA GLU A 98 1.33 -15.59 7.27
C GLU A 98 2.42 -16.21 6.39
N PRO A 99 3.25 -17.14 6.88
CA PRO A 99 4.35 -17.68 6.09
C PRO A 99 3.97 -18.33 4.76
N ASN A 100 2.75 -18.88 4.64
CA ASN A 100 2.29 -19.60 3.45
C ASN A 100 1.11 -18.94 2.74
N SER A 101 0.53 -17.88 3.34
CA SER A 101 -0.65 -17.22 2.80
C SER A 101 -0.71 -15.74 3.15
N ILE A 102 -1.33 -14.97 2.26
CA ILE A 102 -1.72 -13.59 2.52
C ILE A 102 -3.22 -13.46 2.27
N LEU A 103 -3.91 -12.77 3.18
CA LEU A 103 -5.33 -12.48 3.06
C LEU A 103 -5.56 -10.97 3.12
N LEU A 104 -6.22 -10.44 2.10
CA LEU A 104 -6.71 -9.07 2.02
C LEU A 104 -8.22 -9.09 2.10
N GLN A 105 -8.79 -8.38 3.06
CA GLN A 105 -10.25 -8.29 3.25
C GLN A 105 -10.70 -6.85 3.40
N ALA A 106 -11.82 -6.52 2.78
CA ALA A 106 -12.52 -5.25 2.91
C ALA A 106 -14.02 -5.40 2.67
N SER A 107 -14.81 -4.43 3.12
CA SER A 107 -16.25 -4.38 2.83
C SER A 107 -16.57 -3.63 1.53
N SER A 108 -15.60 -2.92 0.95
CA SER A 108 -15.74 -2.13 -0.28
C SER A 108 -14.60 -2.37 -1.26
N GLU A 109 -14.82 -2.01 -2.52
CA GLU A 109 -13.80 -2.03 -3.56
C GLU A 109 -12.63 -1.10 -3.23
N ALA A 110 -12.91 0.09 -2.68
CA ALA A 110 -11.90 1.05 -2.27
C ALA A 110 -11.01 0.51 -1.14
N GLY A 111 -11.60 -0.08 -0.11
CA GLY A 111 -10.85 -0.72 0.97
C GLY A 111 -9.97 -1.86 0.48
N LEU A 112 -10.48 -2.71 -0.43
CA LEU A 112 -9.70 -3.82 -0.99
C LEU A 112 -8.55 -3.32 -1.87
N PHE A 113 -8.78 -2.24 -2.63
CA PHE A 113 -7.72 -1.56 -3.38
C PHE A 113 -6.61 -1.04 -2.47
N TYR A 114 -6.95 -0.40 -1.34
CA TYR A 114 -5.95 0.09 -0.38
C TYR A 114 -5.19 -1.05 0.32
N ALA A 115 -5.85 -2.18 0.56
CA ALA A 115 -5.18 -3.38 1.06
C ALA A 115 -4.12 -3.89 0.06
N LYS A 116 -4.46 -3.88 -1.25
CA LYS A 116 -3.53 -4.23 -2.34
C LYS A 116 -2.33 -3.28 -2.37
N GLU A 117 -2.56 -1.97 -2.31
CA GLU A 117 -1.48 -0.97 -2.29
C GLU A 117 -0.56 -1.14 -1.06
N ALA A 118 -1.13 -1.45 0.11
CA ALA A 118 -0.36 -1.75 1.31
C ALA A 118 0.54 -2.99 1.10
N LEU A 119 0.00 -4.06 0.53
CA LEU A 119 0.78 -5.27 0.22
C LEU A 119 1.90 -4.97 -0.77
N LEU A 120 1.66 -4.18 -1.82
CA LEU A 120 2.68 -3.78 -2.79
C LEU A 120 3.82 -2.99 -2.14
N GLN A 121 3.51 -2.04 -1.24
CA GLN A 121 4.54 -1.31 -0.51
C GLN A 121 5.40 -2.26 0.35
N LEU A 122 4.77 -3.16 1.12
CA LEU A 122 5.49 -4.16 1.93
C LEU A 122 6.36 -5.06 1.07
N SER A 123 5.83 -5.49 -0.07
CA SER A 123 6.52 -6.38 -1.00
C SER A 123 7.75 -5.72 -1.63
N ARG A 124 7.63 -4.46 -2.04
CA ARG A 124 8.74 -3.67 -2.59
C ARG A 124 9.80 -3.40 -1.53
N PHE A 125 9.38 -2.98 -0.33
CA PHE A 125 10.31 -2.73 0.78
C PHE A 125 11.10 -3.99 1.16
N GLY A 126 10.42 -5.13 1.28
CA GLY A 126 11.02 -6.42 1.62
C GLY A 126 11.66 -7.15 0.44
N LYS A 127 11.67 -6.56 -0.77
CA LYS A 127 12.19 -7.19 -2.01
C LYS A 127 11.60 -8.59 -2.23
N GLY A 128 10.27 -8.69 -2.07
CA GLY A 128 9.54 -9.95 -2.20
C GLY A 128 9.47 -10.79 -0.92
N ASN A 129 10.06 -10.37 0.19
CA ASN A 129 9.96 -11.01 1.49
C ASN A 129 9.12 -10.14 2.44
N VAL A 130 7.88 -10.53 2.70
CA VAL A 130 6.93 -9.78 3.52
C VAL A 130 6.86 -10.39 4.91
N ARG A 131 7.22 -9.64 5.95
CA ARG A 131 7.13 -10.10 7.35
C ARG A 131 5.70 -10.44 7.73
N ALA A 132 5.52 -11.53 8.46
CA ALA A 132 4.22 -11.93 8.99
C ALA A 132 3.67 -10.83 9.93
N CYS A 133 2.44 -10.40 9.66
CA CYS A 133 1.77 -9.37 10.43
C CYS A 133 0.25 -9.39 10.18
N LYS A 134 -0.48 -8.75 11.08
CA LYS A 134 -1.89 -8.37 10.87
C LYS A 134 -2.00 -6.87 10.92
N ILE A 135 -2.51 -6.28 9.85
CA ILE A 135 -2.75 -4.85 9.70
C ILE A 135 -4.26 -4.64 9.63
N GLN A 136 -4.74 -3.70 10.43
CA GLN A 136 -6.10 -3.17 10.33
C GLN A 136 -5.98 -1.67 10.14
N ASP A 137 -6.51 -1.17 9.07
CA ASP A 137 -6.35 0.23 8.69
C ASP A 137 -7.63 0.82 8.12
N GLN A 138 -7.77 2.10 8.32
CA GLN A 138 -8.82 2.92 7.72
C GLN A 138 -8.31 4.37 7.61
N PRO A 139 -8.71 5.11 6.59
CA PRO A 139 -8.32 6.51 6.48
C PRO A 139 -8.85 7.34 7.64
N ARG A 140 -8.00 8.23 8.16
CA ARG A 140 -8.40 9.19 9.20
C ARG A 140 -9.31 10.29 8.66
N TYR A 141 -9.13 10.66 7.37
CA TYR A 141 -9.90 11.70 6.70
C TYR A 141 -10.59 11.12 5.46
N GLY A 142 -11.87 11.42 5.30
CA GLY A 142 -12.67 10.99 4.15
C GLY A 142 -12.30 11.70 2.84
N TRP A 143 -11.72 12.91 2.90
CA TRP A 143 -11.27 13.66 1.73
C TRP A 143 -9.75 13.79 1.75
N ARG A 144 -9.08 13.22 0.74
CA ARG A 144 -7.61 13.19 0.62
C ARG A 144 -7.25 13.52 -0.81
N GLY A 145 -7.14 14.82 -1.08
CA GLY A 145 -7.03 15.34 -2.43
C GLY A 145 -5.60 15.73 -2.82
N PHE A 146 -5.37 15.70 -4.13
CA PHE A 146 -4.23 16.32 -4.81
C PHE A 146 -4.74 17.14 -5.99
N MET A 147 -4.15 18.31 -6.22
CA MET A 147 -4.50 19.18 -7.35
C MET A 147 -3.29 19.32 -8.27
N LEU A 148 -3.53 19.17 -9.58
CA LEU A 148 -2.56 19.43 -10.63
C LEU A 148 -3.08 20.53 -11.56
N ASP A 149 -2.30 21.58 -11.70
CA ASP A 149 -2.62 22.69 -12.61
C ASP A 149 -1.93 22.49 -13.96
N GLU A 150 -2.70 21.98 -14.92
CA GLU A 150 -2.28 21.78 -16.30
C GLU A 150 -2.53 23.03 -17.16
N SER A 151 -3.29 23.99 -16.67
CA SER A 151 -3.58 25.22 -17.41
C SER A 151 -2.36 26.14 -17.43
N ARG A 152 -1.74 26.41 -16.27
CA ARG A 152 -0.54 27.26 -16.18
C ARG A 152 0.71 26.55 -16.70
N HIS A 153 0.79 25.23 -16.50
CA HIS A 153 1.90 24.43 -17.01
C HIS A 153 1.42 23.07 -17.48
N PHE A 154 1.60 22.78 -18.76
CA PHE A 154 1.16 21.52 -19.35
C PHE A 154 2.19 20.41 -19.16
N PHE A 155 1.88 19.42 -18.33
CA PHE A 155 2.74 18.27 -18.03
C PHE A 155 2.52 17.10 -19.00
N GLY A 156 1.31 16.98 -19.55
CA GLY A 156 0.92 15.93 -20.46
C GLY A 156 0.49 14.62 -19.80
N LYS A 157 -0.15 13.78 -20.62
CA LYS A 157 -0.86 12.57 -20.19
C LYS A 157 0.02 11.61 -19.33
N GLU A 158 1.26 11.37 -19.75
CA GLU A 158 2.11 10.39 -19.05
C GLU A 158 2.50 10.86 -17.65
N LYS A 159 2.68 12.18 -17.47
CA LYS A 159 2.94 12.74 -16.15
C LYS A 159 1.71 12.65 -15.25
N VAL A 160 0.52 12.90 -15.78
CA VAL A 160 -0.74 12.73 -15.05
C VAL A 160 -0.90 11.30 -14.55
N LYS A 161 -0.64 10.29 -15.40
CA LYS A 161 -0.66 8.88 -14.96
C LYS A 161 0.30 8.60 -13.82
N GLN A 162 1.54 9.13 -13.87
CA GLN A 162 2.50 8.99 -12.77
C GLN A 162 1.98 9.57 -11.46
N TYR A 163 1.29 10.73 -11.50
CA TYR A 163 0.65 11.29 -10.32
C TYR A 163 -0.49 10.42 -9.80
N LEU A 164 -1.30 9.84 -10.68
CA LEU A 164 -2.36 8.91 -10.27
C LEU A 164 -1.78 7.66 -9.59
N ASP A 165 -0.67 7.11 -10.08
CA ASP A 165 0.01 5.98 -9.45
C ASP A 165 0.56 6.35 -8.05
N ILE A 166 1.14 7.57 -7.91
CA ILE A 166 1.58 8.09 -6.62
C ILE A 166 0.38 8.29 -5.68
N MET A 167 -0.71 8.87 -6.17
CA MET A 167 -1.94 9.05 -5.39
C MET A 167 -2.49 7.70 -4.89
N ALA A 168 -2.53 6.70 -5.75
CA ALA A 168 -2.93 5.34 -5.39
C ALA A 168 -2.07 4.79 -4.25
N SER A 169 -0.75 4.86 -4.39
CA SER A 169 0.19 4.37 -3.38
C SER A 169 0.07 5.08 -2.02
N LEU A 170 -0.32 6.37 -2.03
CA LEU A 170 -0.56 7.20 -0.84
C LEU A 170 -2.02 7.13 -0.35
N ARG A 171 -2.88 6.37 -1.02
CA ARG A 171 -4.32 6.23 -0.70
C ARG A 171 -5.07 7.56 -0.75
N LEU A 172 -4.68 8.46 -1.68
CA LEU A 172 -5.44 9.65 -1.99
C LEU A 172 -6.67 9.26 -2.83
N ASN A 173 -7.82 9.91 -2.59
CA ASN A 173 -9.08 9.54 -3.21
C ASN A 173 -9.73 10.64 -4.07
N VAL A 174 -9.14 11.83 -4.12
CA VAL A 174 -9.67 12.94 -4.91
C VAL A 174 -8.56 13.56 -5.75
N PHE A 175 -8.74 13.58 -7.07
CA PHE A 175 -7.87 14.27 -8.00
C PHE A 175 -8.57 15.50 -8.56
N HIS A 176 -8.08 16.69 -8.20
CA HIS A 176 -8.53 17.95 -8.80
C HIS A 176 -7.63 18.24 -10.01
N TRP A 177 -8.13 17.96 -11.20
CA TRP A 177 -7.43 18.21 -12.45
C TRP A 177 -7.84 19.55 -13.01
N HIS A 178 -7.01 20.59 -12.82
CA HIS A 178 -7.27 21.94 -13.29
C HIS A 178 -6.82 22.09 -14.76
N LEU A 179 -7.74 21.96 -15.70
CA LEU A 179 -7.47 21.86 -17.13
C LEU A 179 -7.60 23.18 -17.87
N THR A 180 -8.33 24.14 -17.33
CA THR A 180 -8.73 25.36 -18.05
C THR A 180 -8.61 26.58 -17.17
N ASP A 181 -7.91 27.61 -17.68
CA ASP A 181 -7.81 28.94 -17.09
C ASP A 181 -7.34 29.92 -18.17
N GLU A 182 -7.13 31.22 -17.85
CA GLU A 182 -6.66 32.25 -18.79
C GLU A 182 -5.44 31.80 -19.64
N PRO A 183 -4.36 31.23 -19.04
CA PRO A 183 -3.17 30.88 -19.82
C PRO A 183 -3.29 29.63 -20.66
N GLY A 184 -4.34 28.83 -20.51
CA GLY A 184 -4.46 27.60 -21.27
C GLY A 184 -5.79 26.88 -21.14
N TRP A 185 -6.26 26.37 -22.27
CA TRP A 185 -7.44 25.50 -22.38
C TRP A 185 -7.02 24.13 -22.88
N ARG A 186 -7.16 23.08 -22.04
CA ARG A 186 -6.65 21.72 -22.32
C ARG A 186 -7.75 20.72 -22.66
N ILE A 187 -8.97 21.18 -22.88
CA ILE A 187 -10.11 20.34 -23.24
C ILE A 187 -10.43 20.54 -24.70
N GLU A 188 -10.47 19.44 -25.46
CA GLU A 188 -10.93 19.47 -26.85
C GLU A 188 -12.43 19.78 -26.90
N ILE A 189 -12.80 20.81 -27.65
CA ILE A 189 -14.21 21.16 -27.91
C ILE A 189 -14.64 20.45 -29.19
N LYS A 190 -15.51 19.44 -29.05
CA LYS A 190 -16.15 18.76 -30.18
C LYS A 190 -17.43 19.52 -30.54
N ARG A 191 -17.58 19.86 -31.83
CA ARG A 191 -18.80 20.46 -32.40
C ARG A 191 -19.75 19.36 -32.83
#